data_1d2327554c637d60a97c5b26d118f2b3
#
_entry.id   1d2327554c637d60a97c5b26d118f2b3
#
_cell.length_a   1.000
_cell.length_b   1.000
_cell.length_c   1.000
_cell.angle_alpha   90.00
_cell.angle_beta   90.00
_cell.angle_gamma   90.00
#
_symmetry.space_group_name_H-M   'P 1'
#
loop_
_entity.id
_entity.type
_entity.pdbx_description
1 polymer ?
#
loop_
_entity_poly.entity_id
_entity_poly.type
_entity_poly.pdbx_seq_one_letter_code
_entity_poly.pdbx_strand_id
1 'polypeptide(L)'
;RRENPTVAGRDFELLPLREGRGRFLGSVIGVRPHGPHWWGEGEAKFHIDGDEALPTIVGTGSEDYVGLGWCVQATPYPYHGASLVEKSPLPDTAGPVSMYRWHLPDPIYWHGSMRATIQQIGVEITPQTAPRSFTQYLDCLRERQDDWSCCTFWYEPVPSAPLPPYPSLEERLRDLDLEPNLEGLPLQSGFVTQNTLE
;
A
#
# COMPACT_ATOMS: atom_id res chain seq x y z
N ARG A 1 3.14 9.28 -2.09
CA ARG A 1 4.42 8.87 -2.66
C ARG A 1 5.52 9.70 -2.01
N ARG A 2 6.29 9.14 -1.09
CA ARG A 2 7.36 9.87 -0.38
C ARG A 2 8.74 9.50 -0.88
N GLU A 3 8.92 8.23 -1.20
CA GLU A 3 10.17 7.65 -1.68
C GLU A 3 9.84 6.80 -2.89
N ASN A 4 10.65 6.94 -3.92
CA ASN A 4 10.48 6.18 -5.14
C ASN A 4 11.85 5.90 -5.76
N PRO A 5 12.33 4.67 -5.71
CA PRO A 5 11.75 3.53 -5.01
C PRO A 5 11.79 3.69 -3.48
N THR A 6 11.07 2.82 -2.76
CA THR A 6 11.12 2.72 -1.30
C THR A 6 12.48 2.22 -0.81
N VAL A 7 12.73 2.25 0.49
CA VAL A 7 14.02 1.84 1.07
C VAL A 7 13.91 0.44 1.64
N ALA A 8 14.78 -0.48 1.19
CA ALA A 8 14.86 -1.83 1.74
C ALA A 8 15.19 -1.81 3.23
N GLY A 9 14.61 -2.73 4.00
CA GLY A 9 14.79 -2.82 5.46
C GLY A 9 14.05 -1.76 6.25
N ARG A 10 13.20 -0.96 5.60
CA ARG A 10 12.37 0.05 6.25
C ARG A 10 10.92 -0.10 5.81
N ASP A 11 10.02 -0.27 6.78
CA ASP A 11 8.59 -0.35 6.51
C ASP A 11 8.11 0.92 5.80
N PHE A 12 7.21 0.76 4.85
CA PHE A 12 6.52 1.88 4.23
C PHE A 12 5.49 2.46 5.20
N GLU A 13 5.53 3.77 5.39
CA GLU A 13 4.68 4.45 6.36
C GLU A 13 3.30 4.76 5.78
N LEU A 14 2.27 4.12 6.31
CA LEU A 14 0.87 4.40 5.98
C LEU A 14 0.36 5.63 6.73
N LEU A 15 0.61 5.69 8.03
CA LEU A 15 0.27 6.82 8.89
C LEU A 15 1.47 7.16 9.77
N PRO A 16 2.04 8.39 9.66
CA PRO A 16 3.07 8.85 10.57
C PRO A 16 2.53 8.94 11.99
N LEU A 17 3.42 8.94 13.00
CA LEU A 17 3.04 9.04 14.40
C LEU A 17 2.04 10.19 14.61
N ARG A 18 0.91 9.85 15.18
CA ARG A 18 -0.13 10.76 15.66
C ARG A 18 -0.23 10.62 17.17
N GLU A 19 -0.19 11.72 17.88
CA GLU A 19 -0.34 11.76 19.33
C GLU A 19 -1.76 12.17 19.71
N GLY A 20 -2.14 11.86 20.96
CA GLY A 20 -3.50 12.11 21.45
C GLY A 20 -4.44 10.98 21.10
N ARG A 21 -5.67 11.30 20.75
CA ARG A 21 -6.71 10.31 20.44
C ARG A 21 -7.21 10.45 19.00
N GLY A 22 -7.65 9.35 18.45
CA GLY A 22 -8.23 9.36 17.11
C GLY A 22 -8.82 8.04 16.66
N ARG A 23 -9.20 8.01 15.39
CA ARG A 23 -9.76 6.85 14.71
C ARG A 23 -9.12 6.73 13.34
N PHE A 24 -8.50 5.62 13.05
CA PHE A 24 -8.02 5.26 11.73
C PHE A 24 -9.20 4.77 10.87
N LEU A 25 -9.35 5.33 9.69
CA LEU A 25 -10.43 4.98 8.78
C LEU A 25 -9.99 4.01 7.69
N GLY A 26 -8.73 4.07 7.29
CA GLY A 26 -8.22 3.20 6.24
C GLY A 26 -7.23 3.87 5.31
N SER A 27 -6.77 3.09 4.34
CA SER A 27 -5.82 3.54 3.33
C SER A 27 -6.17 3.00 1.95
N VAL A 28 -5.90 3.81 0.95
CA VAL A 28 -5.73 3.37 -0.44
C VAL A 28 -4.22 3.27 -0.67
N ILE A 29 -3.77 2.13 -1.18
CA ILE A 29 -2.36 1.80 -1.35
C ILE A 29 -2.12 1.46 -2.81
N GLY A 30 -1.19 2.14 -3.43
CA GLY A 30 -0.69 1.83 -4.76
C GLY A 30 0.67 1.17 -4.68
N VAL A 31 0.87 0.10 -5.42
CA VAL A 31 2.17 -0.58 -5.55
C VAL A 31 2.49 -0.76 -7.02
N ARG A 32 3.68 -0.34 -7.40
CA ARG A 32 4.25 -0.62 -8.71
C ARG A 32 5.53 -1.44 -8.50
N PRO A 33 5.47 -2.76 -8.76
CA PRO A 33 6.63 -3.62 -8.61
C PRO A 33 7.73 -3.25 -9.62
N HIS A 34 8.99 -3.22 -9.17
CA HIS A 34 10.15 -2.96 -10.01
C HIS A 34 10.90 -4.21 -10.43
N GLY A 35 10.55 -5.35 -9.86
CA GLY A 35 11.18 -6.63 -10.16
C GLY A 35 10.17 -7.76 -10.37
N PRO A 36 10.63 -8.93 -10.84
CA PRO A 36 9.80 -10.11 -10.95
C PRO A 36 9.38 -10.63 -9.57
N HIS A 37 8.48 -11.59 -9.59
CA HIS A 37 7.97 -12.33 -8.43
C HIS A 37 7.04 -11.52 -7.52
N TRP A 38 6.49 -12.21 -6.56
CA TRP A 38 5.51 -11.67 -5.63
C TRP A 38 6.16 -10.67 -4.64
N TRP A 39 5.50 -9.54 -4.45
CA TRP A 39 6.00 -8.41 -3.64
C TRP A 39 5.25 -8.23 -2.31
N GLY A 40 4.16 -8.95 -2.08
CA GLY A 40 3.16 -8.61 -1.07
C GLY A 40 3.16 -9.49 0.18
N GLU A 41 4.31 -10.07 0.59
CA GLU A 41 4.43 -10.83 1.84
C GLU A 41 4.54 -9.96 3.10
N GLY A 42 4.64 -8.64 2.91
CA GLY A 42 4.86 -7.72 4.02
C GLY A 42 3.61 -7.44 4.84
N GLU A 43 3.77 -7.41 6.15
CA GLU A 43 2.72 -7.25 7.14
C GLU A 43 2.32 -5.78 7.32
N ALA A 44 1.01 -5.50 7.42
CA ALA A 44 0.53 -4.24 7.95
C ALA A 44 0.66 -4.24 9.48
N LYS A 45 1.22 -3.16 10.05
CA LYS A 45 1.52 -3.01 11.46
C LYS A 45 0.92 -1.75 12.03
N PHE A 46 0.21 -1.88 13.14
CA PHE A 46 -0.38 -0.76 13.86
C PHE A 46 0.20 -0.72 15.28
N HIS A 47 0.96 0.33 15.55
CA HIS A 47 1.54 0.62 16.85
C HIS A 47 0.61 1.60 17.57
N ILE A 48 -0.03 1.16 18.65
CA ILE A 48 -1.09 1.89 19.32
C ILE A 48 -0.70 2.12 20.77
N ASP A 49 -0.93 3.35 21.26
CA ASP A 49 -0.86 3.73 22.67
C ASP A 49 0.46 3.37 23.39
N GLY A 50 1.58 3.54 22.66
CA GLY A 50 2.92 3.34 23.21
C GLY A 50 3.54 1.96 22.92
N ASP A 51 2.87 1.09 22.19
CA ASP A 51 3.43 -0.17 21.72
C ASP A 51 4.48 0.08 20.62
N GLU A 52 5.69 0.45 21.01
CA GLU A 52 6.77 0.78 20.06
C GLU A 52 7.56 -0.44 19.61
N ALA A 53 7.85 -1.36 20.54
CA ALA A 53 8.70 -2.52 20.28
C ALA A 53 8.01 -3.58 19.43
N LEU A 54 6.72 -3.80 19.66
CA LEU A 54 5.88 -4.72 18.91
C LEU A 54 4.58 -4.02 18.53
N PRO A 55 4.05 -4.25 17.32
CA PRO A 55 2.77 -3.67 16.96
C PRO A 55 1.62 -4.28 17.77
N THR A 56 0.66 -3.47 18.15
CA THR A 56 -0.61 -3.91 18.79
C THR A 56 -1.42 -4.80 17.86
N ILE A 57 -1.45 -4.44 16.58
CA ILE A 57 -2.08 -5.24 15.51
C ILE A 57 -1.03 -5.48 14.44
N VAL A 58 -0.91 -6.73 14.04
CA VAL A 58 -0.01 -7.15 12.97
C VAL A 58 -0.75 -8.11 12.02
N GLY A 59 -0.52 -7.93 10.73
CA GLY A 59 -1.06 -8.79 9.68
C GLY A 59 -0.14 -9.96 9.34
N THR A 60 -0.35 -10.54 8.18
CA THR A 60 0.45 -11.63 7.62
C THR A 60 1.02 -11.28 6.25
N GLY A 61 0.23 -10.68 5.38
CA GLY A 61 0.63 -10.23 4.05
C GLY A 61 -0.09 -8.96 3.65
N SER A 62 0.41 -8.30 2.63
CA SER A 62 -0.20 -7.06 2.12
C SER A 62 -1.56 -7.31 1.48
N GLU A 63 -1.73 -8.46 0.80
CA GLU A 63 -3.01 -8.88 0.25
C GLU A 63 -4.01 -9.28 1.34
N ASP A 64 -3.53 -9.91 2.43
CA ASP A 64 -4.35 -10.29 3.57
C ASP A 64 -4.90 -9.06 4.27
N TYR A 65 -4.08 -8.00 4.37
CA TYR A 65 -4.54 -6.74 4.95
C TYR A 65 -5.73 -6.16 4.19
N VAL A 66 -5.77 -6.28 2.89
CA VAL A 66 -6.90 -5.81 2.08
C VAL A 66 -7.96 -6.89 1.84
N GLY A 67 -7.95 -7.95 2.65
CA GLY A 67 -8.97 -9.00 2.66
C GLY A 67 -8.99 -9.88 1.41
N LEU A 68 -7.85 -10.00 0.75
CA LEU A 68 -7.60 -10.93 -0.34
C LEU A 68 -6.71 -12.07 0.16
N GLY A 69 -6.34 -13.00 -0.68
CA GLY A 69 -5.46 -14.10 -0.29
C GLY A 69 -4.75 -14.73 -1.50
N TRP A 70 -3.53 -15.18 -1.31
CA TRP A 70 -2.72 -15.85 -2.33
C TRP A 70 -2.43 -14.99 -3.57
N CYS A 71 -2.57 -13.75 -3.51
CA CYS A 71 -2.18 -12.64 -4.37
C CYS A 71 -3.27 -11.54 -4.37
N VAL A 72 -3.07 -10.47 -5.13
CA VAL A 72 -4.08 -9.41 -5.27
C VAL A 72 -4.94 -9.70 -6.49
N GLN A 73 -6.23 -9.98 -6.25
CA GLN A 73 -7.23 -10.12 -7.31
C GLN A 73 -7.95 -8.79 -7.56
N ALA A 74 -8.35 -8.54 -8.82
CA ALA A 74 -9.16 -7.38 -9.18
C ALA A 74 -10.61 -7.52 -8.67
N THR A 75 -10.78 -7.52 -7.36
CA THR A 75 -12.06 -7.72 -6.69
C THR A 75 -12.31 -6.61 -5.70
N PRO A 76 -13.14 -5.62 -6.04
CA PRO A 76 -13.54 -4.57 -5.13
C PRO A 76 -14.75 -5.03 -4.28
N TYR A 77 -14.59 -4.95 -2.96
CA TYR A 77 -15.65 -5.11 -1.98
C TYR A 77 -15.96 -3.74 -1.32
N PRO A 78 -17.08 -3.57 -0.61
CA PRO A 78 -17.45 -2.27 -0.02
C PRO A 78 -16.38 -1.65 0.88
N TYR A 79 -15.61 -2.46 1.63
CA TYR A 79 -14.66 -1.98 2.63
C TYR A 79 -13.22 -2.42 2.41
N HIS A 80 -12.95 -3.28 1.45
CA HIS A 80 -11.61 -3.81 1.17
C HIS A 80 -11.51 -4.35 -0.25
N GLY A 81 -10.30 -4.64 -0.70
CA GLY A 81 -10.06 -5.25 -2.00
C GLY A 81 -9.09 -4.47 -2.86
N ALA A 82 -9.12 -4.72 -4.17
CA ALA A 82 -8.33 -4.00 -5.15
C ALA A 82 -9.22 -3.43 -6.26
N SER A 83 -9.07 -2.14 -6.51
CA SER A 83 -9.79 -1.41 -7.57
C SER A 83 -9.08 -1.48 -8.92
N LEU A 84 -7.79 -1.74 -8.92
CA LEU A 84 -6.96 -1.88 -10.11
C LEU A 84 -5.94 -2.99 -9.88
N VAL A 85 -5.85 -3.89 -10.83
CA VAL A 85 -4.77 -4.90 -10.91
C VAL A 85 -4.39 -5.01 -12.38
N GLU A 86 -3.24 -4.48 -12.74
CA GLU A 86 -2.72 -4.56 -14.09
C GLU A 86 -1.91 -5.83 -14.29
N LYS A 87 -1.83 -6.29 -15.53
CA LYS A 87 -0.94 -7.39 -15.90
C LYS A 87 0.50 -6.88 -15.93
N SER A 88 1.39 -7.63 -15.31
CA SER A 88 2.82 -7.39 -15.46
C SER A 88 3.33 -7.90 -16.80
N PRO A 89 4.23 -7.18 -17.48
CA PRO A 89 4.99 -7.74 -18.58
C PRO A 89 6.03 -8.78 -18.11
N LEU A 90 6.33 -8.80 -16.80
CA LEU A 90 7.25 -9.75 -16.19
C LEU A 90 6.52 -11.03 -15.78
N PRO A 91 7.13 -12.21 -16.01
CA PRO A 91 6.56 -13.48 -15.56
C PRO A 91 6.35 -13.50 -14.04
N ASP A 92 5.31 -14.19 -13.60
CA ASP A 92 5.04 -14.49 -12.19
C ASP A 92 4.95 -13.26 -11.26
N THR A 93 4.56 -12.12 -11.81
CA THR A 93 4.44 -10.86 -11.07
C THR A 93 3.08 -10.22 -11.34
N ALA A 94 2.42 -9.76 -10.30
CA ALA A 94 1.34 -8.79 -10.48
C ALA A 94 1.94 -7.49 -11.03
N GLY A 95 1.25 -6.85 -11.97
CA GLY A 95 1.58 -5.49 -12.42
C GLY A 95 1.24 -4.46 -11.35
N PRO A 96 1.19 -3.18 -11.73
CA PRO A 96 0.71 -2.12 -10.85
C PRO A 96 -0.65 -2.44 -10.26
N VAL A 97 -0.81 -2.18 -8.97
CA VAL A 97 -2.06 -2.40 -8.24
C VAL A 97 -2.49 -1.14 -7.50
N SER A 98 -3.81 -1.00 -7.34
CA SER A 98 -4.42 -0.08 -6.37
C SER A 98 -5.36 -0.89 -5.50
N MET A 99 -5.05 -0.97 -4.23
CA MET A 99 -5.78 -1.74 -3.24
C MET A 99 -6.18 -0.87 -2.06
N TYR A 100 -7.16 -1.30 -1.26
CA TYR A 100 -7.66 -0.48 -0.17
C TYR A 100 -8.24 -1.32 0.97
N ARG A 101 -8.22 -0.73 2.17
CA ARG A 101 -8.94 -1.21 3.34
C ARG A 101 -9.58 -0.05 4.08
N TRP A 102 -10.88 -0.17 4.35
CA TRP A 102 -11.66 0.76 5.16
C TRP A 102 -12.07 0.11 6.48
N HIS A 103 -11.56 0.65 7.59
CA HIS A 103 -11.89 0.21 8.95
C HIS A 103 -13.15 0.93 9.45
N LEU A 104 -14.25 0.81 8.70
CA LEU A 104 -15.55 1.36 9.09
C LEU A 104 -16.34 0.38 9.94
N PRO A 105 -16.46 -0.92 9.55
CA PRO A 105 -17.12 -1.91 10.37
C PRO A 105 -16.25 -2.42 11.54
N ASP A 106 -14.95 -2.35 11.42
CA ASP A 106 -13.93 -2.79 12.39
C ASP A 106 -12.99 -1.63 12.77
N PRO A 107 -13.49 -0.59 13.49
CA PRO A 107 -12.72 0.62 13.71
C PRO A 107 -11.47 0.42 14.57
N ILE A 108 -10.38 1.08 14.19
CA ILE A 108 -9.15 1.13 14.98
C ILE A 108 -9.08 2.49 15.64
N TYR A 109 -9.10 2.49 16.97
CA TYR A 109 -9.00 3.70 17.80
C TYR A 109 -7.68 3.73 18.55
N TRP A 110 -7.23 4.94 18.87
CA TRP A 110 -6.12 5.17 19.78
C TRP A 110 -6.46 6.28 20.79
N HIS A 111 -5.82 6.26 21.96
CA HIS A 111 -6.04 7.20 23.04
C HIS A 111 -4.77 7.96 23.47
N GLY A 112 -3.60 7.45 23.16
CA GLY A 112 -2.29 8.06 23.43
C GLY A 112 -1.53 8.38 22.15
N SER A 113 -1.35 7.39 21.31
CA SER A 113 -0.62 7.56 20.05
C SER A 113 -0.93 6.45 19.05
N MET A 114 -0.69 6.72 17.77
CA MET A 114 -0.77 5.72 16.72
C MET A 114 0.23 5.98 15.60
N ARG A 115 0.84 4.92 15.11
CA ARG A 115 1.58 4.87 13.85
C ARG A 115 1.17 3.61 13.09
N ALA A 116 1.01 3.71 11.77
CA ALA A 116 0.73 2.56 10.93
C ALA A 116 1.79 2.44 9.82
N THR A 117 2.28 1.23 9.60
CA THR A 117 3.27 0.90 8.58
C THR A 117 2.86 -0.36 7.84
N ILE A 118 3.51 -0.62 6.70
CA ILE A 118 3.42 -1.89 6.01
C ILE A 118 4.81 -2.30 5.56
N GLN A 119 5.16 -3.55 5.82
CA GLN A 119 6.46 -4.09 5.51
C GLN A 119 6.58 -4.36 4.01
N GLN A 120 7.78 -4.21 3.48
CA GLN A 120 8.05 -4.37 2.05
C GLN A 120 8.85 -5.64 1.79
N ILE A 121 8.26 -6.77 2.15
CA ILE A 121 8.83 -8.09 1.90
C ILE A 121 8.13 -8.72 0.70
N GLY A 122 8.90 -9.41 -0.10
CA GLY A 122 8.42 -10.24 -1.19
C GLY A 122 9.37 -11.39 -1.46
N VAL A 123 9.21 -12.01 -2.60
CA VAL A 123 9.93 -13.22 -2.97
C VAL A 123 10.98 -12.91 -4.02
N GLU A 124 12.15 -13.50 -3.88
CA GLU A 124 13.19 -13.51 -4.89
C GLU A 124 13.53 -14.98 -5.23
N ILE A 125 13.12 -15.40 -6.42
CA ILE A 125 13.35 -16.76 -6.91
C ILE A 125 14.34 -16.72 -8.06
N THR A 126 15.38 -17.53 -7.98
CA THR A 126 16.32 -17.78 -9.07
C THR A 126 16.23 -19.25 -9.49
N PRO A 127 16.73 -19.64 -10.66
CA PRO A 127 16.78 -21.04 -11.04
C PRO A 127 17.49 -21.95 -9.99
N GLN A 128 18.41 -21.37 -9.23
CA GLN A 128 19.17 -22.07 -8.17
C GLN A 128 18.39 -22.14 -6.85
N THR A 129 17.50 -21.18 -6.60
CA THR A 129 16.73 -21.07 -5.35
C THR A 129 15.26 -21.43 -5.52
N ALA A 130 14.85 -21.98 -6.68
CA ALA A 130 13.47 -22.38 -6.92
C ALA A 130 12.96 -23.33 -5.82
N PRO A 131 12.00 -22.92 -4.99
CA PRO A 131 11.57 -23.66 -3.82
C PRO A 131 10.79 -24.91 -4.22
N ARG A 132 11.06 -26.03 -3.52
CA ARG A 132 10.34 -27.31 -3.66
C ARG A 132 9.46 -27.63 -2.44
N SER A 133 9.48 -26.74 -1.44
CA SER A 133 8.70 -26.85 -0.22
C SER A 133 8.38 -25.47 0.32
N PHE A 134 7.40 -25.38 1.22
CA PHE A 134 7.08 -24.13 1.91
C PHE A 134 8.27 -23.56 2.70
N THR A 135 9.01 -24.40 3.39
CA THR A 135 10.22 -23.96 4.11
C THR A 135 11.22 -23.29 3.17
N GLN A 136 11.48 -23.90 2.01
CA GLN A 136 12.37 -23.31 1.01
C GLN A 136 11.80 -22.01 0.40
N TYR A 137 10.47 -21.89 0.32
CA TYR A 137 9.84 -20.65 -0.08
C TYR A 137 10.12 -19.52 0.92
N LEU A 138 10.05 -19.79 2.22
CA LEU A 138 10.41 -18.82 3.26
C LEU A 138 11.88 -18.37 3.14
N ASP A 139 12.77 -19.25 2.71
CA ASP A 139 14.18 -18.91 2.45
C ASP A 139 14.36 -17.97 1.24
N CYS A 140 13.32 -17.78 0.42
CA CYS A 140 13.33 -16.87 -0.71
C CYS A 140 12.79 -15.46 -0.35
N LEU A 141 12.32 -15.25 0.86
CA LEU A 141 11.79 -13.94 1.28
C LEU A 141 12.90 -12.91 1.39
N ARG A 142 12.69 -11.75 0.85
CA ARG A 142 13.65 -10.63 0.82
C ARG A 142 12.92 -9.31 0.99
N GLU A 143 13.60 -8.36 1.62
CA GLU A 143 13.22 -6.95 1.55
C GLU A 143 13.31 -6.45 0.12
N ARG A 144 12.31 -5.69 -0.30
CA ARG A 144 12.20 -5.17 -1.67
C ARG A 144 12.21 -3.65 -1.71
N GLN A 145 12.55 -3.13 -2.88
CA GLN A 145 12.48 -1.71 -3.20
C GLN A 145 11.54 -1.53 -4.39
N ASP A 146 10.25 -1.50 -4.12
CA ASP A 146 9.23 -1.22 -5.12
C ASP A 146 8.73 0.24 -4.97
N ASP A 147 7.92 0.71 -5.88
CA ASP A 147 7.30 2.04 -5.79
C ASP A 147 5.97 1.94 -5.07
N TRP A 148 5.95 2.39 -3.81
CA TRP A 148 4.77 2.42 -2.98
C TRP A 148 4.20 3.83 -2.83
N SER A 149 2.90 3.92 -2.79
CA SER A 149 2.17 5.16 -2.52
C SER A 149 0.95 4.88 -1.68
N CYS A 150 0.53 5.84 -0.86
CA CYS A 150 -0.73 5.71 -0.14
C CYS A 150 -1.45 7.04 0.01
N CYS A 151 -2.77 6.92 0.19
CA CYS A 151 -3.61 7.98 0.71
C CYS A 151 -4.34 7.41 1.93
N THR A 152 -4.04 7.94 3.11
CA THR A 152 -4.54 7.44 4.39
C THR A 152 -5.51 8.43 5.00
N PHE A 153 -6.56 7.92 5.63
CA PHE A 153 -7.66 8.67 6.20
C PHE A 153 -7.84 8.35 7.68
N TRP A 154 -8.01 9.38 8.50
CA TRP A 154 -8.24 9.25 9.94
C TRP A 154 -8.98 10.47 10.48
N TYR A 155 -9.48 10.34 11.69
CA TYR A 155 -9.97 11.46 12.48
C TYR A 155 -9.11 11.67 13.72
N GLU A 156 -8.81 12.91 14.03
CA GLU A 156 -8.23 13.37 15.28
C GLU A 156 -8.86 14.73 15.65
N PRO A 157 -9.04 15.05 16.95
CA PRO A 157 -9.71 16.29 17.37
C PRO A 157 -8.94 17.54 16.98
N VAL A 158 -7.60 17.46 17.04
CA VAL A 158 -6.68 18.53 16.71
C VAL A 158 -5.47 17.89 16.03
N PRO A 159 -4.96 18.44 14.91
CA PRO A 159 -3.74 17.91 14.29
C PRO A 159 -2.58 17.84 15.30
N SER A 160 -2.08 16.64 15.55
CA SER A 160 -1.06 16.39 16.58
C SER A 160 0.36 16.65 16.09
N ALA A 161 0.59 16.58 14.80
CA ALA A 161 1.88 16.86 14.18
C ALA A 161 1.72 17.32 12.74
N PRO A 162 2.67 18.09 12.19
CA PRO A 162 2.69 18.39 10.76
C PRO A 162 2.71 17.12 9.93
N LEU A 163 1.98 17.16 8.82
CA LEU A 163 2.09 16.11 7.80
C LEU A 163 3.33 16.34 6.94
N PRO A 164 3.90 15.29 6.37
CA PRO A 164 4.93 15.43 5.35
C PRO A 164 4.43 16.34 4.21
N PRO A 165 5.33 17.07 3.56
CA PRO A 165 4.95 17.89 2.42
C PRO A 165 4.30 17.03 1.34
N TYR A 166 3.30 17.60 0.69
CA TYR A 166 2.67 16.93 -0.44
C TYR A 166 3.70 16.80 -1.59
N PRO A 167 3.86 15.63 -2.19
CA PRO A 167 4.82 15.45 -3.28
C PRO A 167 4.51 16.37 -4.46
N SER A 168 5.54 16.86 -5.15
CA SER A 168 5.39 17.67 -6.35
C SER A 168 4.59 16.93 -7.44
N LEU A 169 4.05 17.67 -8.38
CA LEU A 169 3.34 17.06 -9.52
C LEU A 169 4.26 16.11 -10.30
N GLU A 170 5.51 16.50 -10.51
CA GLU A 170 6.53 15.69 -11.18
C GLU A 170 6.76 14.35 -10.45
N GLU A 171 6.95 14.40 -9.12
CA GLU A 171 7.13 13.18 -8.33
C GLU A 171 5.90 12.26 -8.35
N ARG A 172 4.71 12.84 -8.36
CA ARG A 172 3.45 12.08 -8.42
C ARG A 172 3.20 11.44 -9.77
N LEU A 173 3.67 12.07 -10.84
CA LEU A 173 3.46 11.63 -12.22
C LEU A 173 4.64 10.83 -12.77
N ARG A 174 5.76 10.77 -12.03
CA ARG A 174 6.94 10.02 -12.47
C ARG A 174 6.58 8.58 -12.80
N ASP A 175 7.00 8.12 -13.95
CA ASP A 175 6.78 6.77 -14.47
C ASP A 175 5.29 6.34 -14.53
N LEU A 176 4.36 7.30 -14.47
CA LEU A 176 2.99 7.03 -14.84
C LEU A 176 2.85 7.22 -16.35
N ASP A 177 2.39 6.18 -17.01
CA ASP A 177 1.95 6.28 -18.39
C ASP A 177 0.62 7.04 -18.38
N LEU A 178 0.68 8.32 -18.71
CA LEU A 178 -0.46 9.23 -18.61
C LEU A 178 -1.27 9.31 -19.91
N GLU A 179 -1.05 8.39 -20.85
CA GLU A 179 -2.03 8.21 -21.91
C GLU A 179 -3.30 7.64 -21.25
N PRO A 180 -4.28 8.50 -20.91
CA PRO A 180 -5.51 8.00 -20.32
C PRO A 180 -6.21 7.19 -21.41
N ASN A 181 -6.22 5.88 -21.26
CA ASN A 181 -7.10 5.06 -22.06
C ASN A 181 -8.53 5.34 -21.60
N LEU A 182 -9.09 6.43 -22.10
CA LEU A 182 -10.47 6.84 -21.89
C LEU A 182 -11.43 6.15 -22.85
N GLU A 183 -10.94 5.21 -23.69
CA GLU A 183 -11.77 4.42 -24.57
C GLU A 183 -12.75 3.59 -23.75
N GLY A 184 -14.02 3.87 -23.92
CA GLY A 184 -15.11 3.16 -23.27
C GLY A 184 -15.55 3.67 -21.90
N LEU A 185 -14.91 4.68 -21.33
CA LEU A 185 -15.45 5.38 -20.19
C LEU A 185 -16.44 6.46 -20.65
N PRO A 186 -17.69 6.44 -20.17
CA PRO A 186 -18.58 7.57 -20.39
C PRO A 186 -17.99 8.77 -19.69
N LEU A 187 -17.45 9.71 -20.46
CA LEU A 187 -17.02 11.02 -19.95
C LEU A 187 -18.27 11.74 -19.45
N GLN A 188 -18.55 11.64 -18.17
CA GLN A 188 -19.52 12.56 -17.57
C GLN A 188 -18.90 13.96 -17.61
N SER A 189 -19.55 14.83 -18.37
CA SER A 189 -19.19 16.23 -18.46
C SER A 189 -19.09 16.81 -17.05
N GLY A 190 -17.88 17.17 -16.63
CA GLY A 190 -17.59 17.71 -15.31
C GLY A 190 -16.33 17.13 -14.66
N PHE A 191 -15.89 15.94 -15.04
CA PHE A 191 -14.66 15.33 -14.46
C PHE A 191 -13.38 15.72 -15.20
N VAL A 192 -13.47 16.07 -16.47
CA VAL A 192 -12.29 16.37 -17.33
C VAL A 192 -11.96 17.85 -17.36
N THR A 193 -12.91 18.73 -17.10
CA THR A 193 -12.70 20.19 -17.21
C THR A 193 -11.99 20.82 -16.01
N GLN A 194 -11.78 20.07 -14.92
CA GLN A 194 -11.06 20.61 -13.75
C GLN A 194 -9.57 20.25 -13.72
N ASN A 195 -9.09 19.42 -14.64
CA ASN A 195 -7.66 19.02 -14.69
C ASN A 195 -6.88 19.60 -15.87
N THR A 196 -7.47 20.41 -16.71
CA THR A 196 -6.71 21.29 -17.59
C THR A 196 -6.26 22.49 -16.75
N LEU A 197 -5.14 22.29 -16.09
CA LEU A 197 -4.42 23.35 -15.40
C LEU A 197 -3.81 24.28 -16.45
N GLU A 198 -4.29 25.52 -16.46
CA GLU A 198 -3.47 26.65 -16.84
C GLU A 198 -2.30 26.82 -15.85
#